data_ebfc17faf726ddee58ceeb81320745fb
#
_entry.id   ebfc17faf726ddee58ceeb81320745fb
#
_cell.length_a   1.000
_cell.length_b   1.000
_cell.length_c   1.000
_cell.angle_alpha   90.00
_cell.angle_beta   90.00
_cell.angle_gamma   90.00
#
_symmetry.space_group_name_H-M   'P 1'
#
loop_
_entity.id
_entity.type
_entity.pdbx_description
1 polymer ?
#
loop_
_entity_poly.entity_id
_entity_poly.type
_entity_poly.pdbx_seq_one_letter_code
_entity_poly.pdbx_strand_id
1 'polypeptide(L)'
;RQYRHAIGQHVWELPAGSVDPGEEADTAALRECHEEIGQAATQAERIASLYPSPGYTTEVMHFYVLTGLHTPAEEAEQDEDEHLEPRTFTLDELRALVAAGEITDMKTVAALQLLTASPRT
;
A
#
# COMPACT_ATOMS: atom_id res chain seq x y z
N ARG A 1 -8.13 -4.27 -4.78
CA ARG A 1 -7.93 -5.63 -5.31
C ARG A 1 -7.34 -5.56 -6.71
N GLN A 2 -6.38 -6.41 -6.99
CA GLN A 2 -5.64 -6.43 -8.24
C GLN A 2 -5.40 -7.89 -8.69
N TYR A 3 -5.48 -8.13 -10.00
CA TYR A 3 -5.08 -9.41 -10.57
C TYR A 3 -3.55 -9.49 -10.68
N ARG A 4 -2.98 -10.58 -10.17
CA ARG A 4 -1.53 -10.84 -10.26
C ARG A 4 -1.26 -12.04 -11.16
N HIS A 5 -0.71 -11.79 -12.34
CA HIS A 5 -0.42 -12.81 -13.36
C HIS A 5 0.49 -13.93 -12.85
N ALA A 6 1.50 -13.60 -12.04
CA ALA A 6 2.46 -14.57 -11.53
C ALA A 6 1.80 -15.71 -10.74
N ILE A 7 0.71 -15.44 -10.04
CA ILE A 7 -0.01 -16.42 -9.22
C ILE A 7 -1.42 -16.74 -9.77
N GLY A 8 -1.85 -16.07 -10.84
CA GLY A 8 -3.14 -16.32 -11.48
C GLY A 8 -4.36 -16.00 -10.62
N GLN A 9 -4.26 -15.02 -9.72
CA GLN A 9 -5.30 -14.69 -8.75
C GLN A 9 -5.49 -13.20 -8.58
N HIS A 10 -6.71 -12.79 -8.17
CA HIS A 10 -6.95 -11.47 -7.62
C HIS A 10 -6.54 -11.44 -6.16
N VAL A 11 -5.83 -10.39 -5.75
CA VAL A 11 -5.27 -10.24 -4.40
C VAL A 11 -5.67 -8.89 -3.82
N TRP A 12 -6.05 -8.88 -2.55
CA TRP A 12 -6.18 -7.65 -1.77
C TRP A 12 -4.81 -7.20 -1.32
N GLU A 13 -4.42 -5.99 -1.70
CA GLU A 13 -3.12 -5.40 -1.38
C GLU A 13 -3.30 -3.95 -0.97
N LEU A 14 -2.42 -3.47 -0.09
CA LEU A 14 -2.26 -2.04 0.14
C LEU A 14 -1.75 -1.36 -1.13
N PRO A 15 -2.08 -0.08 -1.35
CA PRO A 15 -1.45 0.70 -2.41
C PRO A 15 0.07 0.66 -2.28
N ALA A 16 0.76 0.39 -3.37
CA ALA A 16 2.20 0.31 -3.41
C ALA A 16 2.71 0.57 -4.83
N GLY A 17 3.89 1.12 -4.93
CA GLY A 17 4.55 1.34 -6.20
C GLY A 17 6.04 1.60 -6.02
N SER A 18 6.73 1.71 -7.13
CA SER A 18 8.16 1.96 -7.16
C SER A 18 8.47 3.44 -6.90
N VAL A 19 9.56 3.69 -6.18
CA VAL A 19 10.14 5.02 -6.06
C VAL A 19 10.87 5.34 -7.36
N ASP A 20 10.49 6.43 -8.03
CA ASP A 20 11.13 6.84 -9.27
C ASP A 20 12.55 7.38 -9.03
N PRO A 21 13.45 7.33 -10.03
CA PRO A 21 14.78 7.91 -9.89
C PRO A 21 14.72 9.38 -9.50
N GLY A 22 15.40 9.76 -8.40
CA GLY A 22 15.42 11.13 -7.89
C GLY A 22 14.20 11.55 -7.07
N GLU A 23 13.23 10.65 -6.89
CA GLU A 23 12.05 10.89 -6.06
C GLU A 23 12.34 10.48 -4.60
N GLU A 24 11.83 11.25 -3.65
CA GLU A 24 11.84 10.86 -2.24
C GLU A 24 10.75 9.82 -1.96
N ALA A 25 11.00 8.90 -1.02
CA ALA A 25 10.08 7.80 -0.76
C ALA A 25 8.71 8.27 -0.21
N ASP A 26 8.66 9.32 0.59
CA ASP A 26 7.41 9.91 1.08
C ASP A 26 6.59 10.55 -0.05
N THR A 27 7.25 11.23 -0.99
CA THR A 27 6.64 11.76 -2.20
C THR A 27 6.06 10.64 -3.07
N ALA A 28 6.80 9.55 -3.22
CA ALA A 28 6.32 8.36 -3.94
C ALA A 28 5.07 7.77 -3.29
N ALA A 29 5.02 7.68 -1.96
CA ALA A 29 3.86 7.16 -1.24
C ALA A 29 2.61 8.02 -1.48
N LEU A 30 2.75 9.35 -1.46
CA LEU A 30 1.65 10.28 -1.76
C LEU A 30 1.18 10.17 -3.22
N ARG A 31 2.12 10.06 -4.15
CA ARG A 31 1.84 9.90 -5.58
C ARG A 31 1.09 8.61 -5.86
N GLU A 32 1.57 7.48 -5.35
CA GLU A 32 0.94 6.17 -5.55
C GLU A 32 -0.47 6.11 -4.93
N CYS A 33 -0.68 6.72 -3.78
CA CYS A 33 -2.00 6.84 -3.19
C CYS A 33 -2.98 7.57 -4.12
N HIS A 34 -2.54 8.66 -4.73
CA HIS A 34 -3.33 9.42 -5.68
C HIS A 34 -3.63 8.61 -6.96
N GLU A 35 -2.61 7.96 -7.53
CA GLU A 35 -2.74 7.17 -8.76
C GLU A 35 -3.61 5.93 -8.56
N GLU A 36 -3.40 5.18 -7.47
CA GLU A 36 -4.05 3.88 -7.26
C GLU A 36 -5.44 3.96 -6.63
N ILE A 37 -5.69 4.90 -5.73
CA ILE A 37 -6.98 5.00 -5.04
C ILE A 37 -7.70 6.34 -5.22
N GLY A 38 -7.14 7.26 -5.98
CA GLY A 38 -7.77 8.55 -6.28
C GLY A 38 -7.88 9.49 -5.09
N GLN A 39 -7.04 9.33 -4.06
CA GLN A 39 -7.04 10.17 -2.88
C GLN A 39 -5.72 10.91 -2.74
N ALA A 40 -5.79 12.19 -2.37
CA ALA A 40 -4.65 12.95 -1.89
C ALA A 40 -4.54 12.84 -0.36
N ALA A 41 -3.35 13.02 0.18
CA ALA A 41 -3.11 13.06 1.61
C ALA A 41 -2.26 14.27 1.98
N THR A 42 -2.45 14.81 3.17
CA THR A 42 -1.68 15.98 3.64
C THR A 42 -0.38 15.59 4.30
N GLN A 43 -0.29 14.39 4.86
CA GLN A 43 0.88 13.91 5.59
C GLN A 43 1.21 12.46 5.26
N ALA A 44 2.50 12.15 5.22
CA ALA A 44 3.03 10.79 5.14
C ALA A 44 4.02 10.58 6.29
N GLU A 45 3.77 9.56 7.11
CA GLU A 45 4.65 9.17 8.21
C GLU A 45 5.25 7.80 7.93
N ARG A 46 6.58 7.72 7.82
CA ARG A 46 7.26 6.43 7.67
C ARG A 46 7.19 5.67 8.98
N ILE A 47 6.69 4.44 8.93
CA ILE A 47 6.57 3.57 10.11
C ILE A 47 7.56 2.42 10.10
N ALA A 48 8.09 2.03 8.96
CA ALA A 48 9.11 1.00 8.84
C ALA A 48 9.79 1.01 7.47
N SER A 49 10.96 0.40 7.42
CA SER A 49 11.66 0.03 6.19
C SER A 49 12.10 -1.42 6.33
N LEU A 50 11.61 -2.29 5.47
CA LEU A 50 11.80 -3.73 5.56
C LEU A 50 12.29 -4.30 4.24
N TYR A 51 13.03 -5.40 4.31
CA TYR A 51 13.46 -6.17 3.14
C TYR A 51 12.44 -7.27 2.86
N PRO A 52 11.72 -7.27 1.72
CA PRO A 52 10.73 -8.31 1.43
C PRO A 52 11.36 -9.68 1.15
N SER A 53 12.55 -9.72 0.56
CA SER A 53 13.19 -10.96 0.13
C SER A 53 14.71 -10.86 0.17
N PRO A 54 15.34 -10.72 1.36
CA PRO A 54 16.77 -10.45 1.48
C PRO A 54 17.66 -11.63 1.03
N GLY A 55 17.06 -12.81 0.82
CA GLY A 55 17.80 -13.97 0.31
C GLY A 55 18.24 -13.86 -1.14
N TYR A 56 17.60 -13.01 -1.95
CA TYR A 56 17.93 -12.90 -3.39
C TYR A 56 17.74 -11.51 -4.00
N THR A 57 17.24 -10.54 -3.27
CA THR A 57 17.10 -9.16 -3.76
C THR A 57 17.52 -8.15 -2.70
N THR A 58 17.96 -6.98 -3.18
CA THR A 58 18.30 -5.82 -2.33
C THR A 58 17.12 -4.86 -2.15
N GLU A 59 15.94 -5.20 -2.63
CA GLU A 59 14.74 -4.38 -2.53
C GLU A 59 14.45 -4.00 -1.07
N VAL A 60 14.14 -2.73 -0.85
CA VAL A 60 13.66 -2.20 0.43
C VAL A 60 12.25 -1.69 0.23
N MET A 61 11.34 -2.08 1.12
CA MET A 61 9.98 -1.55 1.17
C MET A 61 9.86 -0.54 2.30
N HIS A 62 9.46 0.68 1.96
CA HIS A 62 9.15 1.71 2.93
C HIS A 62 7.65 1.73 3.19
N PHE A 63 7.27 1.63 4.45
CA PHE A 63 5.87 1.63 4.89
C PHE A 63 5.51 3.00 5.45
N TYR A 64 4.39 3.55 4.97
CA TYR A 64 3.88 4.85 5.38
C TYR A 64 2.45 4.77 5.86
N VAL A 65 2.12 5.59 6.85
CA VAL A 65 0.75 5.95 7.17
C VAL A 65 0.47 7.32 6.58
N LEU A 66 -0.54 7.39 5.74
CA LEU A 66 -1.00 8.63 5.14
C LEU A 66 -2.23 9.13 5.90
N THR A 67 -2.24 10.42 6.22
CA THR A 67 -3.34 11.07 6.93
C THR A 67 -3.78 12.34 6.23
N GLY A 68 -4.96 12.83 6.61
CA GLY A 68 -5.55 13.99 5.94
C GLY A 68 -6.00 13.65 4.52
N LEU A 69 -6.63 12.49 4.33
CA LEU A 69 -7.13 12.07 3.02
C LEU A 69 -8.25 12.99 2.56
N HIS A 70 -8.18 13.37 1.29
CA HIS A 70 -9.17 14.22 0.66
C HIS A 70 -9.23 13.95 -0.84
N THR A 71 -10.33 14.35 -1.48
CA THR A 71 -10.45 14.27 -2.93
C THR A 71 -9.55 15.33 -3.57
N PRO A 72 -8.60 14.95 -4.45
CA PRO A 72 -7.74 15.91 -5.12
C PRO A 72 -8.51 16.76 -6.14
N ALA A 73 -8.00 17.96 -6.44
CA ALA A 73 -8.60 18.86 -7.42
C ALA A 73 -8.47 18.33 -8.87
N GLU A 74 -7.47 17.53 -9.14
CA GLU A 74 -7.20 16.91 -10.44
C GLU A 74 -7.16 15.39 -10.29
N GLU A 75 -7.74 14.69 -11.28
CA GLU A 75 -7.63 13.23 -11.35
C GLU A 75 -6.20 12.84 -11.75
N ALA A 76 -5.67 11.80 -11.11
CA ALA A 76 -4.39 11.23 -11.50
C ALA A 76 -4.56 10.43 -12.80
N GLU A 77 -3.55 10.45 -13.66
CA GLU A 77 -3.44 9.51 -14.75
C GLU A 77 -3.16 8.11 -14.18
N GLN A 78 -4.10 7.19 -14.37
CA GLN A 78 -3.87 5.77 -14.08
C GLN A 78 -3.11 5.16 -15.25
N ASP A 79 -2.18 4.26 -14.95
CA ASP A 79 -1.53 3.45 -15.97
C ASP A 79 -2.61 2.62 -16.69
N GLU A 80 -2.60 2.67 -18.04
CA GLU A 80 -3.62 2.04 -18.88
C GLU A 80 -3.77 0.52 -18.62
N ASP A 81 -2.73 -0.12 -18.07
CA ASP A 81 -2.68 -1.56 -17.80
C ASP A 81 -3.08 -1.94 -16.37
N GLU A 82 -3.37 -0.97 -15.50
CA GLU A 82 -3.74 -1.22 -14.11
C GLU A 82 -5.26 -1.16 -13.90
N HIS A 83 -5.86 -2.33 -13.66
CA HIS A 83 -7.25 -2.45 -13.25
C HIS A 83 -7.31 -2.70 -11.74
N LEU A 84 -7.46 -1.62 -10.95
CA LEU A 84 -7.54 -1.66 -9.50
C LEU A 84 -8.97 -1.44 -9.03
N GLU A 85 -9.39 -2.25 -8.05
CA GLU A 85 -10.65 -2.07 -7.33
C GLU A 85 -10.34 -1.62 -5.91
N PRO A 86 -10.39 -0.30 -5.61
CA PRO A 86 -10.15 0.18 -4.26
C PRO A 86 -11.34 -0.11 -3.34
N ARG A 87 -11.04 -0.44 -2.10
CA ARG A 87 -12.03 -0.63 -1.04
C ARG A 87 -11.45 -0.21 0.30
N THR A 88 -12.30 0.39 1.13
CA THR A 88 -11.96 0.77 2.51
C THR A 88 -12.35 -0.34 3.47
N PHE A 89 -11.46 -0.63 4.41
CA PHE A 89 -11.67 -1.62 5.46
C PHE A 89 -11.36 -1.02 6.83
N THR A 90 -12.04 -1.51 7.85
CA THR A 90 -11.58 -1.31 9.23
C THR A 90 -10.40 -2.25 9.52
N LEU A 91 -9.61 -1.95 10.56
CA LEU A 91 -8.51 -2.84 10.97
C LEU A 91 -9.04 -4.22 11.41
N ASP A 92 -10.20 -4.27 12.05
CA ASP A 92 -10.81 -5.55 12.46
C ASP A 92 -11.26 -6.38 11.26
N GLU A 93 -11.82 -5.75 10.22
CA GLU A 93 -12.12 -6.44 8.95
C GLU A 93 -10.85 -7.00 8.30
N LEU A 94 -9.76 -6.24 8.26
CA LEU A 94 -8.48 -6.71 7.72
C LEU A 94 -7.93 -7.89 8.51
N ARG A 95 -7.97 -7.83 9.83
CA ARG A 95 -7.54 -8.96 10.69
C ARG A 95 -8.35 -10.21 10.42
N ALA A 96 -9.67 -10.08 10.27
CA ALA A 96 -10.55 -11.20 9.96
C ALA A 96 -10.23 -11.81 8.59
N LEU A 97 -9.97 -11.00 7.58
CA LEU A 97 -9.60 -11.46 6.24
C LEU A 97 -8.23 -12.17 6.23
N VAL A 98 -7.26 -11.68 7.01
CA VAL A 98 -5.97 -12.36 7.19
C VAL A 98 -6.15 -13.71 7.88
N ALA A 99 -6.94 -13.76 8.96
CA ALA A 99 -7.20 -14.99 9.69
C ALA A 99 -7.94 -16.04 8.84
N ALA A 100 -8.82 -15.60 7.95
CA ALA A 100 -9.54 -16.47 7.01
C ALA A 100 -8.70 -16.92 5.80
N GLY A 101 -7.49 -16.40 5.64
CA GLY A 101 -6.63 -16.69 4.49
C GLY A 101 -7.07 -16.01 3.20
N GLU A 102 -7.88 -14.98 3.28
CA GLU A 102 -8.35 -14.20 2.13
C GLU A 102 -7.40 -13.05 1.74
N ILE A 103 -6.59 -12.57 2.69
CA ILE A 103 -5.47 -11.69 2.42
C ILE A 103 -4.19 -12.53 2.47
N THR A 104 -3.53 -12.64 1.34
CA THR A 104 -2.35 -13.50 1.14
C THR A 104 -1.10 -12.72 0.76
N ASP A 105 -1.19 -11.41 0.62
CA ASP A 105 -0.05 -10.55 0.33
C ASP A 105 0.75 -10.24 1.59
N MET A 106 2.01 -10.64 1.60
CA MET A 106 2.89 -10.51 2.76
C MET A 106 3.10 -9.07 3.23
N LYS A 107 3.27 -8.12 2.30
CA LYS A 107 3.46 -6.71 2.67
C LYS A 107 2.23 -6.13 3.37
N THR A 108 1.03 -6.52 2.95
CA THR A 108 -0.23 -6.11 3.58
C THR A 108 -0.35 -6.65 5.01
N VAL A 109 0.00 -7.92 5.21
CA VAL A 109 0.04 -8.53 6.54
C VAL A 109 1.08 -7.85 7.43
N ALA A 110 2.26 -7.56 6.90
CA ALA A 110 3.31 -6.84 7.64
C ALA A 110 2.85 -5.44 8.05
N ALA A 111 2.24 -4.68 7.15
CA ALA A 111 1.71 -3.35 7.43
C ALA A 111 0.65 -3.38 8.54
N LEU A 112 -0.26 -4.35 8.49
CA LEU A 112 -1.28 -4.52 9.52
C LEU A 112 -0.65 -4.76 10.90
N GLN A 113 0.39 -5.59 10.98
CA GLN A 113 1.14 -5.84 12.21
C GLN A 113 1.84 -4.57 12.71
N LEU A 114 2.45 -3.79 11.82
CA LEU A 114 3.12 -2.54 12.18
C LEU A 114 2.14 -1.51 12.75
N LEU A 115 0.94 -1.42 12.21
CA LEU A 115 -0.11 -0.52 12.70
C LEU A 115 -0.58 -0.91 14.11
N THR A 116 -0.60 -2.19 14.43
CA THR A 116 -1.06 -2.69 15.73
C THR A 116 0.03 -2.68 16.80
N ALA A 117 1.30 -2.75 16.41
CA ALA A 117 2.45 -2.78 17.33
C ALA A 117 2.80 -1.39 17.90
N SER A 118 2.44 -0.31 17.21
CA SER A 118 2.69 1.06 17.67
C SER A 118 1.39 1.68 18.18
N PRO A 119 1.32 2.03 19.49
CA PRO A 119 0.19 2.81 19.99
C PRO A 119 0.22 4.19 19.33
N ARG A 120 -0.78 4.43 18.48
CA ARG A 120 -0.98 5.73 17.83
C ARG A 120 -2.01 6.50 18.63
N THR A 121 -1.54 7.53 19.24
CA THR A 121 -2.37 8.51 19.92
C THR A 121 -2.88 9.56 18.94
#